data_e7186fe55179b241108e8fa6464d3fb0
#
_entry.id   e7186fe55179b241108e8fa6464d3fb0
#
_cell.length_a   1.000
_cell.length_b   1.000
_cell.length_c   1.000
_cell.angle_alpha   90.00
_cell.angle_beta   90.00
_cell.angle_gamma   90.00
#
_symmetry.space_group_name_H-M   'P 1'
#
loop_
_entity.id
_entity.type
_entity.pdbx_description
1 polymer ?
#
loop_
_entity_poly.entity_id
_entity_poly.type
_entity_poly.pdbx_seq_one_letter_code
_entity_poly.pdbx_strand_id
1 'polypeptide(L)'
;MGIEIKTNIEFGKDVTLDELKKEYKAIFLGIGADIPSTYKLTDKECKNIYKSNYILKEYNAKRIVENLGDVIVIGGGNVATDSARAAIRMGARSSTIVYRRDENKMPARKVELEEAIKDGVKVIYNTKVLSADVNSEEIKSVNCIRTDSSTEKVTDIENSEFSLKAGTIIFAIGLKPDKKLIEKQGIELDEKGLIKVDENYMTNIEGVFAGGDVSQNKATVCKAIEAGKNAAEAIDKYISVKFIAIQHLQ
;
A
#
# COMPACT_ATOMS: atom_id res chain seq x y z
N MET A 1 -17.58 -13.49 24.70
CA MET A 1 -17.82 -13.22 23.27
C MET A 1 -17.23 -14.38 22.49
N GLY A 2 -18.03 -15.10 21.69
CA GLY A 2 -17.57 -16.26 20.92
C GLY A 2 -17.09 -15.80 19.53
N ILE A 3 -15.85 -15.27 19.45
CA ILE A 3 -15.23 -14.97 18.16
C ILE A 3 -14.46 -16.20 17.71
N GLU A 4 -14.82 -16.76 16.57
CA GLU A 4 -14.05 -17.80 15.89
C GLU A 4 -13.02 -17.15 14.96
N ILE A 5 -11.77 -17.60 15.02
CA ILE A 5 -10.69 -17.13 14.16
C ILE A 5 -10.24 -18.31 13.28
N LYS A 6 -10.40 -18.18 11.96
CA LYS A 6 -9.91 -19.14 10.97
C LYS A 6 -8.65 -18.56 10.31
N THR A 7 -7.50 -19.17 10.58
CA THR A 7 -6.22 -18.79 9.99
C THR A 7 -5.92 -19.63 8.75
N ASN A 8 -4.98 -19.14 7.91
CA ASN A 8 -4.59 -19.79 6.65
C ASN A 8 -5.74 -19.95 5.63
N ILE A 9 -6.72 -19.04 5.68
CA ILE A 9 -7.82 -18.95 4.71
C ILE A 9 -7.63 -17.66 3.91
N GLU A 10 -7.51 -17.79 2.60
CA GLU A 10 -7.33 -16.68 1.66
C GLU A 10 -8.66 -16.38 0.96
N PHE A 11 -9.18 -15.17 1.19
CA PHE A 11 -10.42 -14.73 0.53
C PHE A 11 -10.23 -14.64 -0.99
N GLY A 12 -11.17 -15.20 -1.72
CA GLY A 12 -11.16 -15.26 -3.18
C GLY A 12 -10.39 -16.47 -3.77
N LYS A 13 -9.74 -17.27 -2.90
CA LYS A 13 -9.06 -18.52 -3.28
C LYS A 13 -9.62 -19.70 -2.50
N ASP A 14 -9.52 -19.69 -1.17
CA ASP A 14 -9.98 -20.76 -0.29
C ASP A 14 -11.45 -20.57 0.11
N VAL A 15 -11.95 -19.34 0.08
CA VAL A 15 -13.34 -18.97 0.34
C VAL A 15 -13.75 -17.82 -0.56
N THR A 16 -14.91 -17.93 -1.18
CA THR A 16 -15.51 -16.90 -2.04
C THR A 16 -16.58 -16.10 -1.28
N LEU A 17 -16.96 -14.92 -1.82
CA LEU A 17 -18.07 -14.14 -1.27
C LEU A 17 -19.39 -14.90 -1.32
N ASP A 18 -19.65 -15.65 -2.40
CA ASP A 18 -20.88 -16.43 -2.57
C ASP A 18 -21.00 -17.56 -1.55
N GLU A 19 -19.88 -18.19 -1.17
CA GLU A 19 -19.88 -19.20 -0.11
C GLU A 19 -20.16 -18.57 1.25
N LEU A 20 -19.51 -17.44 1.56
CA LEU A 20 -19.76 -16.72 2.81
C LEU A 20 -21.23 -16.24 2.92
N LYS A 21 -21.84 -15.79 1.83
CA LYS A 21 -23.26 -15.37 1.81
C LYS A 21 -24.24 -16.51 2.09
N LYS A 22 -23.88 -17.75 1.87
CA LYS A 22 -24.73 -18.91 2.22
C LYS A 22 -24.71 -19.21 3.72
N GLU A 23 -23.59 -18.87 4.37
CA GLU A 23 -23.35 -19.18 5.78
C GLU A 23 -23.68 -18.01 6.71
N TYR A 24 -23.42 -16.76 6.27
CA TYR A 24 -23.53 -15.57 7.11
C TYR A 24 -24.60 -14.61 6.59
N LYS A 25 -25.34 -13.98 7.53
CA LYS A 25 -26.37 -12.97 7.23
C LYS A 25 -25.78 -11.62 6.81
N ALA A 26 -24.59 -11.30 7.30
CA ALA A 26 -23.84 -10.12 6.93
C ALA A 26 -22.33 -10.44 6.90
N ILE A 27 -21.60 -9.75 6.01
CA ILE A 27 -20.17 -9.92 5.80
C ILE A 27 -19.51 -8.56 5.84
N PHE A 28 -18.41 -8.43 6.58
CA PHE A 28 -17.59 -7.21 6.58
C PHE A 28 -16.23 -7.49 5.93
N LEU A 29 -15.90 -6.71 4.91
CA LEU A 29 -14.62 -6.80 4.18
C LEU A 29 -13.64 -5.77 4.74
N GLY A 30 -12.78 -6.19 5.65
CA GLY A 30 -11.67 -5.41 6.20
C GLY A 30 -10.31 -5.82 5.63
N ILE A 31 -10.26 -6.15 4.34
CA ILE A 31 -9.09 -6.76 3.68
C ILE A 31 -7.94 -5.79 3.39
N GLY A 32 -8.14 -4.49 3.64
CA GLY A 32 -7.09 -3.48 3.52
C GLY A 32 -6.60 -3.22 2.10
N ALA A 33 -5.37 -2.71 1.99
CA ALA A 33 -4.68 -2.41 0.74
C ALA A 33 -3.25 -2.95 0.85
N ASP A 34 -2.94 -4.00 0.09
CA ASP A 34 -1.63 -4.68 0.15
C ASP A 34 -0.92 -4.79 -1.22
N ILE A 35 -1.55 -4.32 -2.30
CA ILE A 35 -0.93 -4.32 -3.62
C ILE A 35 -0.09 -3.07 -3.82
N PRO A 36 1.25 -3.18 -3.83
CA PRO A 36 2.11 -2.02 -3.99
C PRO A 36 2.00 -1.41 -5.38
N SER A 37 1.91 -0.09 -5.41
CA SER A 37 2.03 0.66 -6.65
C SER A 37 3.47 0.62 -7.14
N THR A 38 3.64 0.36 -8.44
CA THR A 38 4.93 0.37 -9.12
C THR A 38 4.76 0.96 -10.53
N TYR A 39 5.88 1.29 -11.15
CA TYR A 39 5.94 1.59 -12.58
C TYR A 39 7.19 0.95 -13.20
N LYS A 40 7.18 0.79 -14.50
CA LYS A 40 8.25 0.12 -15.22
C LYS A 40 9.49 1.02 -15.28
N LEU A 41 10.62 0.50 -14.84
CA LEU A 41 11.92 1.21 -14.86
C LEU A 41 12.87 0.64 -15.90
N THR A 42 12.65 -0.60 -16.35
CA THR A 42 13.50 -1.29 -17.31
C THR A 42 12.69 -2.35 -18.06
N ASP A 43 13.12 -2.71 -19.27
CA ASP A 43 12.61 -3.85 -20.03
C ASP A 43 13.39 -5.14 -19.76
N LYS A 44 14.51 -5.05 -19.07
CA LYS A 44 15.37 -6.17 -18.74
C LYS A 44 14.90 -6.87 -17.47
N GLU A 45 15.13 -8.18 -17.39
CA GLU A 45 14.98 -8.89 -16.12
C GLU A 45 15.96 -8.36 -15.10
N CYS A 46 15.49 -8.21 -13.86
CA CYS A 46 16.26 -7.63 -12.79
C CYS A 46 15.83 -8.20 -11.45
N LYS A 47 16.81 -8.64 -10.65
CA LYS A 47 16.56 -9.34 -9.38
C LYS A 47 16.28 -8.41 -8.20
N ASN A 48 16.83 -7.20 -8.23
CA ASN A 48 16.89 -6.31 -7.06
C ASN A 48 15.92 -5.13 -7.16
N ILE A 49 14.72 -5.36 -7.72
CA ILE A 49 13.60 -4.43 -7.63
C ILE A 49 12.57 -5.01 -6.67
N TYR A 50 12.44 -4.38 -5.52
CA TYR A 50 11.55 -4.84 -4.45
C TYR A 50 10.38 -3.88 -4.24
N LYS A 51 9.36 -4.40 -3.59
CA LYS A 51 8.23 -3.66 -3.05
C LYS A 51 8.47 -3.43 -1.56
N SER A 52 8.06 -2.29 -1.04
CA SER A 52 8.26 -1.91 0.36
C SER A 52 7.70 -2.94 1.35
N ASN A 53 6.49 -3.47 1.08
CA ASN A 53 5.86 -4.47 1.95
C ASN A 53 6.69 -5.76 2.04
N TYR A 54 7.36 -6.20 0.95
CA TYR A 54 8.28 -7.34 0.98
C TYR A 54 9.47 -7.05 1.89
N ILE A 55 10.18 -5.93 1.68
CA ILE A 55 11.35 -5.56 2.49
C ILE A 55 11.00 -5.46 3.98
N LEU A 56 9.87 -4.80 4.30
CA LEU A 56 9.43 -4.66 5.69
C LEU A 56 9.01 -6.00 6.31
N LYS A 57 8.37 -6.87 5.54
CA LYS A 57 8.02 -8.23 5.98
C LYS A 57 9.26 -9.05 6.31
N GLU A 58 10.26 -9.05 5.43
CA GLU A 58 11.52 -9.77 5.66
C GLU A 58 12.26 -9.22 6.89
N TYR A 59 12.38 -7.89 6.98
CA TYR A 59 13.00 -7.24 8.13
C TYR A 59 12.30 -7.59 9.45
N ASN A 60 10.97 -7.48 9.51
CA ASN A 60 10.19 -7.79 10.71
C ASN A 60 10.24 -9.27 11.09
N ALA A 61 10.38 -10.15 10.12
CA ALA A 61 10.58 -11.58 10.34
C ALA A 61 12.03 -11.94 10.71
N LYS A 62 12.91 -10.93 10.89
CA LYS A 62 14.34 -11.08 11.17
C LYS A 62 15.09 -11.87 10.10
N ARG A 63 14.61 -11.81 8.84
CA ARG A 63 15.30 -12.37 7.69
C ARG A 63 16.12 -11.27 7.02
N ILE A 64 17.26 -11.64 6.48
CA ILE A 64 18.15 -10.71 5.76
C ILE A 64 17.92 -10.89 4.27
N VAL A 65 17.75 -9.77 3.58
CA VAL A 65 17.83 -9.71 2.12
C VAL A 65 19.27 -9.38 1.77
N GLU A 66 19.97 -10.34 1.19
CA GLU A 66 21.39 -10.23 0.90
C GLU A 66 21.67 -9.33 -0.32
N ASN A 67 22.88 -8.80 -0.39
CA ASN A 67 23.40 -8.07 -1.55
C ASN A 67 22.61 -6.81 -1.94
N LEU A 68 22.04 -6.09 -0.97
CA LEU A 68 21.30 -4.87 -1.23
C LEU A 68 22.13 -3.76 -1.88
N GLY A 69 23.45 -3.68 -1.55
CA GLY A 69 24.35 -2.67 -2.12
C GLY A 69 23.90 -1.23 -1.83
N ASP A 70 23.90 -0.38 -2.85
CA ASP A 70 23.37 0.99 -2.76
C ASP A 70 21.86 0.96 -3.06
N VAL A 71 21.04 1.32 -2.09
CA VAL A 71 19.58 1.23 -2.16
C VAL A 71 18.96 2.57 -2.53
N ILE A 72 18.08 2.55 -3.54
CA ILE A 72 17.23 3.69 -3.89
C ILE A 72 15.80 3.34 -3.49
N VAL A 73 15.22 4.13 -2.58
CA VAL A 73 13.82 4.02 -2.18
C VAL A 73 13.00 5.10 -2.88
N ILE A 74 12.06 4.69 -3.70
CA ILE A 74 11.19 5.62 -4.44
C ILE A 74 9.92 5.85 -3.63
N GLY A 75 9.73 7.06 -3.13
CA GLY A 75 8.59 7.44 -2.32
C GLY A 75 8.88 8.56 -1.33
N GLY A 76 7.90 8.93 -0.50
CA GLY A 76 8.06 10.02 0.48
C GLY A 76 7.16 9.88 1.70
N GLY A 77 6.45 8.76 1.87
CA GLY A 77 5.64 8.48 3.07
C GLY A 77 6.43 7.72 4.14
N ASN A 78 5.79 7.47 5.29
CA ASN A 78 6.38 6.69 6.38
C ASN A 78 6.92 5.34 5.91
N VAL A 79 6.20 4.68 5.00
CA VAL A 79 6.64 3.38 4.42
C VAL A 79 7.98 3.51 3.68
N ALA A 80 8.23 4.64 3.01
CA ALA A 80 9.53 4.89 2.38
C ALA A 80 10.64 5.08 3.42
N THR A 81 10.35 5.83 4.48
CA THR A 81 11.26 6.05 5.61
C THR A 81 11.60 4.72 6.29
N ASP A 82 10.60 3.92 6.61
CA ASP A 82 10.78 2.60 7.25
C ASP A 82 11.57 1.64 6.36
N SER A 83 11.26 1.59 5.06
CA SER A 83 11.98 0.74 4.11
C SER A 83 13.44 1.13 3.96
N ALA A 84 13.72 2.43 3.95
CA ALA A 84 15.09 2.94 3.87
C ALA A 84 15.91 2.60 5.13
N ARG A 85 15.30 2.74 6.31
CA ARG A 85 15.92 2.35 7.60
C ARG A 85 16.12 0.84 7.67
N ALA A 86 15.11 0.04 7.27
CA ALA A 86 15.21 -1.40 7.22
C ALA A 86 16.37 -1.86 6.31
N ALA A 87 16.53 -1.24 5.14
CA ALA A 87 17.62 -1.54 4.24
C ALA A 87 19.00 -1.32 4.89
N ILE A 88 19.21 -0.18 5.57
CA ILE A 88 20.46 0.08 6.33
C ILE A 88 20.69 -1.01 7.37
N ARG A 89 19.67 -1.34 8.16
CA ARG A 89 19.77 -2.34 9.23
C ARG A 89 19.98 -3.77 8.73
N MET A 90 19.59 -4.05 7.49
CA MET A 90 19.88 -5.31 6.80
C MET A 90 21.25 -5.32 6.09
N GLY A 91 22.07 -4.27 6.27
CA GLY A 91 23.44 -4.21 5.77
C GLY A 91 23.61 -3.59 4.38
N ALA A 92 22.65 -2.78 3.91
CA ALA A 92 22.84 -1.98 2.71
C ALA A 92 24.04 -1.02 2.90
N ARG A 93 24.86 -0.85 1.84
CA ARG A 93 26.00 0.07 1.86
C ARG A 93 25.56 1.53 1.99
N SER A 94 24.45 1.87 1.36
CA SER A 94 23.79 3.17 1.47
C SER A 94 22.31 3.00 1.22
N SER A 95 21.49 3.93 1.73
CA SER A 95 20.07 4.00 1.44
C SER A 95 19.67 5.45 1.18
N THR A 96 19.05 5.69 0.03
CA THR A 96 18.65 7.03 -0.42
C THR A 96 17.18 7.05 -0.81
N ILE A 97 16.40 7.88 -0.14
CA ILE A 97 15.00 8.16 -0.52
C ILE A 97 15.02 9.18 -1.66
N VAL A 98 14.34 8.86 -2.76
CA VAL A 98 14.12 9.78 -3.88
C VAL A 98 12.65 10.18 -3.88
N TYR A 99 12.41 11.47 -3.66
CA TYR A 99 11.07 12.03 -3.55
C TYR A 99 10.82 13.12 -4.59
N ARG A 100 9.69 13.00 -5.30
CA ARG A 100 9.36 13.87 -6.46
C ARG A 100 8.87 15.27 -6.11
N ARG A 101 8.73 15.62 -4.82
CA ARG A 101 8.31 16.95 -4.38
C ARG A 101 9.33 17.52 -3.41
N ASP A 102 9.11 18.77 -3.02
CA ASP A 102 9.93 19.44 -2.01
C ASP A 102 9.73 18.84 -0.61
N GLU A 103 10.63 19.19 0.29
CA GLU A 103 10.64 18.70 1.68
C GLU A 103 9.33 19.00 2.42
N ASN A 104 8.76 20.20 2.22
CA ASN A 104 7.54 20.61 2.93
C ASN A 104 6.30 19.81 2.51
N LYS A 105 6.33 19.21 1.30
CA LYS A 105 5.26 18.37 0.77
C LYS A 105 5.47 16.88 1.03
N MET A 106 6.54 16.52 1.75
CA MET A 106 6.80 15.13 2.10
C MET A 106 5.82 14.65 3.18
N PRO A 107 5.03 13.57 2.91
CA PRO A 107 4.00 13.13 3.85
C PRO A 107 4.54 12.30 5.03
N ALA A 108 5.81 11.93 5.02
CA ALA A 108 6.46 11.26 6.16
C ALA A 108 6.46 12.18 7.39
N ARG A 109 6.27 11.59 8.56
CA ARG A 109 6.36 12.33 9.83
C ARG A 109 7.78 12.84 10.03
N LYS A 110 7.91 14.12 10.40
CA LYS A 110 9.22 14.75 10.60
C LYS A 110 10.13 13.97 11.55
N VAL A 111 9.58 13.51 12.67
CA VAL A 111 10.33 12.74 13.67
C VAL A 111 10.89 11.43 13.05
N GLU A 112 10.07 10.71 12.28
CA GLU A 112 10.50 9.46 11.62
C GLU A 112 11.56 9.71 10.55
N LEU A 113 11.43 10.83 9.82
CA LEU A 113 12.41 11.24 8.83
C LEU A 113 13.76 11.65 9.48
N GLU A 114 13.73 12.41 10.57
CA GLU A 114 14.91 12.78 11.35
C GLU A 114 15.64 11.53 11.89
N GLU A 115 14.90 10.55 12.40
CA GLU A 115 15.46 9.29 12.85
C GLU A 115 16.10 8.50 11.69
N ALA A 116 15.47 8.50 10.50
CA ALA A 116 16.05 7.86 9.33
C ALA A 116 17.37 8.52 8.90
N ILE A 117 17.44 9.85 8.94
CA ILE A 117 18.66 10.60 8.62
C ILE A 117 19.76 10.29 9.65
N LYS A 118 19.42 10.19 10.94
CA LYS A 118 20.36 9.74 11.99
C LYS A 118 20.87 8.31 11.76
N ASP A 119 20.01 7.43 11.25
CA ASP A 119 20.38 6.05 10.85
C ASP A 119 21.25 6.02 9.57
N GLY A 120 21.54 7.16 8.94
CA GLY A 120 22.40 7.27 7.75
C GLY A 120 21.63 7.27 6.41
N VAL A 121 20.30 7.36 6.42
CA VAL A 121 19.50 7.50 5.20
C VAL A 121 19.70 8.90 4.61
N LYS A 122 19.89 8.96 3.29
CA LYS A 122 19.91 10.21 2.52
C LYS A 122 18.56 10.48 1.90
N VAL A 123 18.23 11.76 1.66
CA VAL A 123 17.02 12.15 0.98
C VAL A 123 17.35 13.09 -0.18
N ILE A 124 16.79 12.82 -1.34
CA ILE A 124 16.88 13.69 -2.52
C ILE A 124 15.45 14.12 -2.89
N TYR A 125 15.17 15.37 -2.65
CA TYR A 125 13.90 16.01 -2.97
C TYR A 125 13.84 16.48 -4.42
N ASN A 126 12.63 16.85 -4.88
CA ASN A 126 12.37 17.35 -6.22
C ASN A 126 13.05 16.49 -7.30
N THR A 127 12.89 15.19 -7.18
CA THR A 127 13.56 14.23 -8.07
C THR A 127 12.65 13.02 -8.33
N LYS A 128 12.57 12.65 -9.59
CA LYS A 128 11.83 11.48 -10.07
C LYS A 128 12.80 10.50 -10.72
N VAL A 129 12.66 9.23 -10.39
CA VAL A 129 13.38 8.15 -11.08
C VAL A 129 12.65 7.83 -12.38
N LEU A 130 13.37 7.84 -13.49
CA LEU A 130 12.83 7.60 -14.83
C LEU A 130 13.03 6.15 -15.28
N SER A 131 14.25 5.65 -15.11
CA SER A 131 14.64 4.31 -15.55
C SER A 131 15.75 3.74 -14.70
N ALA A 132 16.02 2.46 -14.87
CA ALA A 132 17.16 1.76 -14.28
C ALA A 132 18.07 1.19 -15.36
N ASP A 133 19.37 1.39 -15.19
CA ASP A 133 20.40 0.76 -16.02
C ASP A 133 20.71 -0.61 -15.44
N VAL A 134 20.47 -1.65 -16.24
CA VAL A 134 20.64 -3.04 -15.86
C VAL A 134 21.68 -3.71 -16.75
N ASN A 135 22.66 -4.35 -16.14
CA ASN A 135 23.65 -5.16 -16.81
C ASN A 135 23.70 -6.55 -16.15
N SER A 136 23.51 -7.61 -16.96
CA SER A 136 23.50 -9.01 -16.46
C SER A 136 22.58 -9.21 -15.25
N GLU A 137 21.33 -8.75 -15.35
CA GLU A 137 20.30 -8.80 -14.30
C GLU A 137 20.58 -7.96 -13.05
N GLU A 138 21.69 -7.24 -12.98
CA GLU A 138 22.04 -6.37 -11.86
C GLU A 138 21.80 -4.91 -12.20
N ILE A 139 21.22 -4.18 -11.26
CA ILE A 139 21.10 -2.72 -11.34
C ILE A 139 22.49 -2.10 -11.12
N LYS A 140 22.85 -1.17 -11.98
CA LYS A 140 24.08 -0.39 -11.85
C LYS A 140 23.83 1.05 -11.44
N SER A 141 22.75 1.63 -11.96
CA SER A 141 22.34 3.00 -11.67
C SER A 141 20.85 3.20 -11.95
N VAL A 142 20.32 4.31 -11.48
CA VAL A 142 19.02 4.84 -11.88
C VAL A 142 19.21 6.20 -12.55
N ASN A 143 18.46 6.44 -13.62
CA ASN A 143 18.39 7.74 -14.28
C ASN A 143 17.25 8.53 -13.66
N CYS A 144 17.56 9.72 -13.24
CA CYS A 144 16.66 10.63 -12.55
C CYS A 144 16.52 11.94 -13.32
N ILE A 145 15.41 12.64 -13.07
CA ILE A 145 15.19 14.01 -13.53
C ILE A 145 14.77 14.90 -12.36
N ARG A 146 15.16 16.16 -12.37
CA ARG A 146 14.66 17.15 -11.42
C ARG A 146 13.21 17.47 -11.72
N THR A 147 12.46 17.79 -10.66
CA THR A 147 11.05 18.12 -10.79
C THR A 147 10.74 19.44 -10.12
N ASP A 148 9.81 20.19 -10.72
CA ASP A 148 9.17 21.32 -10.08
C ASP A 148 7.87 20.85 -9.41
N SER A 149 7.75 21.13 -8.14
CA SER A 149 6.59 20.83 -7.31
C SER A 149 5.98 22.09 -6.69
N SER A 150 6.26 23.27 -7.22
CA SER A 150 5.71 24.54 -6.76
C SER A 150 4.18 24.57 -6.77
N THR A 151 3.59 23.86 -7.74
CA THR A 151 2.14 23.64 -7.84
C THR A 151 1.73 22.24 -7.31
N GLU A 152 0.44 21.91 -7.37
CA GLU A 152 -0.04 20.57 -7.05
C GLU A 152 0.43 19.52 -8.06
N LYS A 153 0.48 19.90 -9.34
CA LYS A 153 0.97 19.04 -10.41
C LYS A 153 2.50 19.13 -10.48
N VAL A 154 3.15 18.01 -10.24
CA VAL A 154 4.61 17.88 -10.40
C VAL A 154 4.94 17.82 -11.88
N THR A 155 5.89 18.65 -12.34
CA THR A 155 6.40 18.68 -13.71
C THR A 155 7.88 18.36 -13.73
N ASP A 156 8.32 17.71 -14.81
CA ASP A 156 9.73 17.42 -15.00
C ASP A 156 10.45 18.69 -15.51
N ILE A 157 11.65 18.96 -15.03
CA ILE A 157 12.49 20.10 -15.48
C ILE A 157 13.38 19.59 -16.61
N GLU A 158 13.19 20.14 -17.81
CA GLU A 158 13.95 19.75 -19.00
C GLU A 158 15.45 19.94 -18.81
N ASN A 159 16.25 19.04 -19.40
CA ASN A 159 17.72 19.04 -19.36
C ASN A 159 18.33 18.98 -17.95
N SER A 160 17.63 18.36 -17.02
CA SER A 160 18.05 18.21 -15.61
C SER A 160 18.29 16.75 -15.22
N GLU A 161 18.46 15.88 -16.21
CA GLU A 161 18.71 14.47 -16.01
C GLU A 161 20.07 14.23 -15.36
N PHE A 162 20.12 13.25 -14.48
CA PHE A 162 21.34 12.80 -13.83
C PHE A 162 21.21 11.34 -13.39
N SER A 163 22.34 10.72 -13.08
CA SER A 163 22.36 9.32 -12.66
C SER A 163 22.73 9.18 -11.19
N LEU A 164 22.14 8.21 -10.50
CA LEU A 164 22.51 7.79 -9.15
C LEU A 164 22.93 6.33 -9.18
N LYS A 165 24.03 6.01 -8.49
CA LYS A 165 24.47 4.63 -8.31
C LYS A 165 23.40 3.87 -7.52
N ALA A 166 23.06 2.69 -8.00
CA ALA A 166 22.08 1.82 -7.36
C ALA A 166 22.45 0.35 -7.55
N GLY A 167 22.21 -0.47 -6.55
CA GLY A 167 22.26 -1.94 -6.62
C GLY A 167 20.89 -2.54 -6.36
N THR A 168 20.01 -1.76 -5.71
CA THR A 168 18.65 -2.17 -5.33
C THR A 168 17.70 -1.00 -5.44
N ILE A 169 16.47 -1.28 -5.89
CA ILE A 169 15.37 -0.32 -5.92
C ILE A 169 14.23 -0.85 -5.05
N ILE A 170 13.66 0.01 -4.22
CA ILE A 170 12.48 -0.29 -3.40
C ILE A 170 11.35 0.68 -3.76
N PHE A 171 10.24 0.17 -4.25
CA PHE A 171 9.04 0.97 -4.47
C PHE A 171 8.24 1.17 -3.17
N ALA A 172 8.05 2.41 -2.76
CA ALA A 172 7.30 2.84 -1.59
C ALA A 172 6.32 3.99 -1.92
N ILE A 173 5.63 3.90 -3.08
CA ILE A 173 4.75 4.92 -3.63
C ILE A 173 3.26 4.66 -3.38
N GLY A 174 2.96 3.90 -2.34
CA GLY A 174 1.62 3.60 -1.85
C GLY A 174 1.15 2.18 -2.17
N LEU A 175 0.14 1.78 -1.42
CA LEU A 175 -0.54 0.50 -1.56
C LEU A 175 -1.94 0.73 -2.12
N LYS A 176 -2.49 -0.29 -2.77
CA LYS A 176 -3.85 -0.29 -3.32
C LYS A 176 -4.54 -1.60 -2.95
N PRO A 177 -5.88 -1.62 -2.86
CA PRO A 177 -6.63 -2.85 -2.79
C PRO A 177 -6.38 -3.75 -4.00
N ASP A 178 -6.54 -5.05 -3.85
CA ASP A 178 -6.51 -5.97 -4.98
C ASP A 178 -7.78 -5.84 -5.83
N LYS A 179 -7.71 -4.94 -6.82
CA LYS A 179 -8.81 -4.65 -7.73
C LYS A 179 -9.34 -5.90 -8.42
N LYS A 180 -8.44 -6.79 -8.88
CA LYS A 180 -8.85 -8.00 -9.61
C LYS A 180 -9.61 -8.97 -8.72
N LEU A 181 -9.16 -9.13 -7.47
CA LEU A 181 -9.85 -9.93 -6.48
C LEU A 181 -11.24 -9.38 -6.21
N ILE A 182 -11.37 -8.07 -5.97
CA ILE A 182 -12.62 -7.40 -5.60
C ILE A 182 -13.63 -7.48 -6.76
N GLU A 183 -13.21 -7.14 -7.98
CA GLU A 183 -14.07 -7.20 -9.18
C GLU A 183 -14.54 -8.63 -9.47
N LYS A 184 -13.68 -9.64 -9.26
CA LYS A 184 -14.04 -11.06 -9.42
C LYS A 184 -15.17 -11.50 -8.48
N GLN A 185 -15.32 -10.83 -7.34
CA GLN A 185 -16.41 -11.08 -6.38
C GLN A 185 -17.68 -10.25 -6.70
N GLY A 186 -17.72 -9.51 -7.80
CA GLY A 186 -18.86 -8.68 -8.20
C GLY A 186 -19.01 -7.38 -7.41
N ILE A 187 -17.99 -6.95 -6.68
CA ILE A 187 -18.02 -5.74 -5.85
C ILE A 187 -17.58 -4.54 -6.69
N GLU A 188 -18.37 -3.45 -6.64
CA GLU A 188 -18.07 -2.21 -7.34
C GLU A 188 -16.93 -1.42 -6.68
N LEU A 189 -16.08 -0.84 -7.54
CA LEU A 189 -15.00 0.07 -7.15
C LEU A 189 -15.33 1.51 -7.56
N ASP A 190 -14.80 2.46 -6.82
CA ASP A 190 -14.81 3.87 -7.20
C ASP A 190 -13.69 4.18 -8.24
N GLU A 191 -13.62 5.43 -8.70
CA GLU A 191 -12.61 5.90 -9.67
C GLU A 191 -11.17 5.73 -9.19
N LYS A 192 -10.96 5.61 -7.86
CA LYS A 192 -9.64 5.42 -7.24
C LYS A 192 -9.30 3.95 -7.04
N GLY A 193 -10.23 3.04 -7.33
CA GLY A 193 -10.07 1.60 -7.14
C GLY A 193 -10.30 1.13 -5.71
N LEU A 194 -11.06 1.89 -4.91
CA LEU A 194 -11.51 1.51 -3.59
C LEU A 194 -12.91 0.91 -3.66
N ILE A 195 -13.26 0.01 -2.74
CA ILE A 195 -14.63 -0.51 -2.65
C ILE A 195 -15.59 0.65 -2.41
N LYS A 196 -16.56 0.78 -3.31
CA LYS A 196 -17.64 1.76 -3.17
C LYS A 196 -18.61 1.29 -2.10
N VAL A 197 -18.85 2.14 -1.12
CA VAL A 197 -19.81 1.90 -0.04
C VAL A 197 -20.77 3.09 0.10
N ASP A 198 -21.96 2.82 0.61
CA ASP A 198 -22.91 3.84 1.00
C ASP A 198 -22.58 4.45 2.38
N GLU A 199 -23.48 5.30 2.90
CA GLU A 199 -23.35 5.94 4.21
C GLU A 199 -23.40 4.95 5.39
N ASN A 200 -23.89 3.74 5.17
CA ASN A 200 -23.96 2.65 6.13
C ASN A 200 -22.83 1.62 5.92
N TYR A 201 -21.80 1.95 5.16
CA TYR A 201 -20.68 1.05 4.81
C TYR A 201 -21.10 -0.18 3.99
N MET A 202 -22.31 -0.23 3.43
CA MET A 202 -22.77 -1.33 2.59
C MET A 202 -22.26 -1.14 1.15
N THR A 203 -21.82 -2.23 0.53
CA THR A 203 -21.39 -2.26 -0.88
C THR A 203 -22.61 -2.32 -1.82
N ASN A 204 -22.37 -2.43 -3.12
CA ASN A 204 -23.43 -2.75 -4.10
C ASN A 204 -24.11 -4.11 -3.86
N ILE A 205 -23.53 -4.97 -3.02
CA ILE A 205 -24.06 -6.30 -2.72
C ILE A 205 -24.74 -6.26 -1.35
N GLU A 206 -26.04 -6.56 -1.33
CA GLU A 206 -26.84 -6.56 -0.10
C GLU A 206 -26.25 -7.48 0.97
N GLY A 207 -26.11 -6.95 2.20
CA GLY A 207 -25.54 -7.64 3.35
C GLY A 207 -24.01 -7.73 3.34
N VAL A 208 -23.34 -7.11 2.35
CA VAL A 208 -21.87 -7.05 2.28
C VAL A 208 -21.42 -5.62 2.56
N PHE A 209 -20.60 -5.46 3.59
CA PHE A 209 -20.08 -4.19 4.09
C PHE A 209 -18.58 -4.14 3.90
N ALA A 210 -18.00 -2.94 3.80
CA ALA A 210 -16.55 -2.78 3.72
C ALA A 210 -16.08 -1.54 4.49
N GLY A 211 -14.85 -1.60 5.03
CA GLY A 211 -14.27 -0.48 5.78
C GLY A 211 -12.76 -0.55 5.87
N GLY A 212 -12.14 0.55 6.28
CA GLY A 212 -10.70 0.70 6.36
C GLY A 212 -10.06 1.00 4.99
N ASP A 213 -8.79 0.63 4.82
CA ASP A 213 -7.99 1.01 3.66
C ASP A 213 -8.51 0.48 2.32
N VAL A 214 -9.39 -0.51 2.34
CA VAL A 214 -10.02 -1.05 1.13
C VAL A 214 -11.12 -0.15 0.57
N SER A 215 -11.72 0.73 1.40
CA SER A 215 -12.83 1.62 1.03
C SER A 215 -12.57 3.11 1.32
N GLN A 216 -11.45 3.47 1.93
CA GLN A 216 -11.15 4.84 2.36
C GLN A 216 -9.81 5.35 1.81
N ASN A 217 -9.80 6.63 1.39
CA ASN A 217 -8.60 7.28 0.84
C ASN A 217 -7.49 7.60 1.86
N LYS A 218 -7.80 7.61 3.16
CA LYS A 218 -6.84 7.93 4.23
C LYS A 218 -6.58 6.69 5.07
N ALA A 219 -5.53 5.97 4.69
CA ALA A 219 -5.04 4.79 5.37
C ALA A 219 -4.40 5.14 6.72
N THR A 220 -5.20 5.12 7.79
CA THR A 220 -4.71 5.28 9.18
C THR A 220 -5.44 4.31 10.10
N VAL A 221 -4.74 3.86 11.14
CA VAL A 221 -5.31 2.96 12.16
C VAL A 221 -6.60 3.53 12.75
N CYS A 222 -6.60 4.83 13.10
CA CYS A 222 -7.80 5.48 13.68
C CYS A 222 -9.00 5.43 12.73
N LYS A 223 -8.78 5.67 11.43
CA LYS A 223 -9.85 5.62 10.42
C LYS A 223 -10.34 4.19 10.16
N ALA A 224 -9.45 3.21 10.18
CA ALA A 224 -9.83 1.81 10.06
C ALA A 224 -10.68 1.34 11.25
N ILE A 225 -10.31 1.74 12.47
CA ILE A 225 -11.09 1.46 13.69
C ILE A 225 -12.46 2.15 13.63
N GLU A 226 -12.52 3.42 13.25
CA GLU A 226 -13.77 4.18 13.08
C GLU A 226 -14.70 3.49 12.09
N ALA A 227 -14.18 3.11 10.91
CA ALA A 227 -14.95 2.39 9.91
C ALA A 227 -15.47 1.05 10.40
N GLY A 228 -14.64 0.27 11.10
CA GLY A 228 -15.05 -1.01 11.67
C GLY A 228 -16.16 -0.88 12.72
N LYS A 229 -16.08 0.13 13.60
CA LYS A 229 -17.12 0.42 14.59
C LYS A 229 -18.45 0.84 13.96
N ASN A 230 -18.39 1.79 13.03
CA ASN A 230 -19.58 2.30 12.36
C ASN A 230 -20.24 1.21 11.50
N ALA A 231 -19.44 0.41 10.79
CA ALA A 231 -19.94 -0.72 10.02
C ALA A 231 -20.59 -1.79 10.93
N ALA A 232 -20.03 -2.05 12.11
CA ALA A 232 -20.63 -2.98 13.08
C ALA A 232 -22.03 -2.53 13.54
N GLU A 233 -22.21 -1.23 13.82
CA GLU A 233 -23.53 -0.64 14.15
C GLU A 233 -24.51 -0.75 12.99
N ALA A 234 -24.05 -0.51 11.75
CA ALA A 234 -24.86 -0.63 10.55
C ALA A 234 -25.29 -2.10 10.29
N ILE A 235 -24.36 -3.05 10.48
CA ILE A 235 -24.64 -4.49 10.38
C ILE A 235 -25.68 -4.93 11.40
N ASP A 236 -25.56 -4.49 12.66
CA ASP A 236 -26.52 -4.82 13.71
C ASP A 236 -27.93 -4.35 13.35
N LYS A 237 -28.07 -3.10 12.90
CA LYS A 237 -29.34 -2.56 12.41
C LYS A 237 -29.89 -3.37 11.23
N TYR A 238 -29.05 -3.68 10.24
CA TYR A 238 -29.43 -4.44 9.05
C TYR A 238 -29.98 -5.83 9.41
N ILE A 239 -29.29 -6.55 10.30
CA ILE A 239 -29.69 -7.89 10.75
C ILE A 239 -31.01 -7.80 11.54
N SER A 240 -31.13 -6.82 12.46
CA SER A 240 -32.33 -6.62 13.29
C SER A 240 -33.59 -6.33 12.46
N VAL A 241 -33.49 -5.46 11.46
CA VAL A 241 -34.64 -5.15 10.56
C VAL A 241 -35.04 -6.37 9.75
N LYS A 242 -34.10 -7.13 9.20
CA LYS A 242 -34.43 -8.38 8.48
C LYS A 242 -35.07 -9.44 9.37
N PHE A 243 -34.66 -9.54 10.61
CA PHE A 243 -35.22 -10.50 11.56
C PHE A 243 -36.66 -10.17 11.87
N ILE A 244 -37.01 -8.89 12.07
CA ILE A 244 -38.39 -8.42 12.31
C ILE A 244 -39.26 -8.67 11.07
N ALA A 245 -38.78 -8.39 9.88
CA ALA A 245 -39.50 -8.60 8.64
C ALA A 245 -39.89 -10.08 8.38
N ILE A 246 -38.98 -11.02 8.75
CA ILE A 246 -39.28 -12.45 8.62
C ILE A 246 -40.33 -12.92 9.64
N GLN A 247 -40.34 -12.37 10.87
CA GLN A 247 -41.36 -12.71 11.87
C GLN A 247 -42.77 -12.20 11.55
N HIS A 248 -42.89 -11.15 10.74
CA HIS A 248 -44.20 -10.63 10.29
C HIS A 248 -44.74 -11.33 9.04
N LEU A 249 -43.99 -12.21 8.42
CA LEU A 249 -44.40 -12.99 7.24
C LEU A 249 -44.75 -14.45 7.56
N GLN A 250 -44.65 -14.85 8.81
CA GLN A 250 -45.10 -16.14 9.36
C GLN A 250 -46.36 -15.94 10.19
#